data_272e1beb892b9fe152baffe51ef71993
#
_entry.id   272e1beb892b9fe152baffe51ef71993
#
_cell.length_a   1.000
_cell.length_b   1.000
_cell.length_c   1.000
_cell.angle_alpha   90.00
_cell.angle_beta   90.00
_cell.angle_gamma   90.00
#
_symmetry.space_group_name_H-M   'P 1'
#
loop_
_entity.id
_entity.type
_entity.pdbx_description
1 polymer ?
#
loop_
_entity_poly.entity_id
_entity_poly.type
_entity_poly.pdbx_seq_one_letter_code
_entity_poly.pdbx_strand_id
1 'polypeptide(L)'
;MSKEKPKLDKKLLAAVILLVLSALLALSGSFTAKTLLYQGVQAEEVWITGLDGAKLRAVIYKPSNAQGKLPAVIVVHGLGASSDTMNAISTELARNGILVLSLNYRGHDGSEGGVNYIGDPIAAPNISNDLFASLTYLQGRADVDKQHIGVIGYSMGSRAALRLGILAPNINPVVMIGPYYAWEISTVNTTRPSNLLIIVGENDIITPPSFAELLFNYATSSSGKPSEVFGSPSAGTGRKLVIVPGADHYTIVFTKKAIEETVEWVLLCFGKGKASYYLDPSVLGSLSGSASFLSIIAVLCVAYLVTRYYRSKGKIVQVESKSSIRRTFAIVLIIVLSILYILASFYTFPLIVDWGWRVYQFARFSGAQYTIIYFLFLALALLPIIIVLVAIKREILGDAVQKLKKNWIPGLVTVLIAWLTVYIMYNISLTGVVANYAMTPTRFALMFYLFALCLLPIFVDEFYLRELIQDKIPVKKWWLQLGITIILEYMLRVLPFAWWVGLATQPLVAEGILKQYVAAGLISLENLDTVKSFLGMNAYGLYYAFMSVEMLHAVVASYLYKEYRNIGITSIFRALTVAFTMAAVMALL
;
A
#
# COMPACT_ATOMS: atom_id res chain seq x y z
N MET A 1 22.40 20.33 54.24
CA MET A 1 21.92 19.31 53.28
C MET A 1 22.10 19.86 51.87
N SER A 2 23.19 19.52 51.22
CA SER A 2 23.40 19.88 49.80
C SER A 2 22.46 19.02 48.96
N LYS A 3 21.46 19.65 48.30
CA LYS A 3 20.64 19.00 47.29
C LYS A 3 21.57 18.70 46.08
N GLU A 4 22.03 17.46 45.98
CA GLU A 4 22.69 17.03 44.72
C GLU A 4 21.75 17.36 43.55
N LYS A 5 22.25 18.14 42.59
CA LYS A 5 21.51 18.39 41.36
C LYS A 5 21.24 17.04 40.66
N PRO A 6 20.00 16.76 40.27
CA PRO A 6 19.69 15.50 39.61
C PRO A 6 20.58 15.34 38.38
N LYS A 7 21.39 14.28 38.34
CA LYS A 7 22.21 13.94 37.19
C LYS A 7 21.30 13.71 35.99
N LEU A 8 21.49 14.49 34.94
CA LEU A 8 20.73 14.37 33.70
C LEU A 8 20.90 12.96 33.13
N ASP A 9 19.80 12.23 32.96
CA ASP A 9 19.84 10.90 32.31
C ASP A 9 20.16 11.07 30.82
N LYS A 10 21.42 10.81 30.45
CA LYS A 10 21.92 10.96 29.07
C LYS A 10 21.10 10.17 28.04
N LYS A 11 20.56 9.00 28.42
CA LYS A 11 19.73 8.16 27.53
C LYS A 11 18.34 8.79 27.30
N LEU A 12 17.76 9.36 28.36
CA LEU A 12 16.49 10.08 28.27
C LEU A 12 16.64 11.32 27.36
N LEU A 13 17.70 12.09 27.59
CA LEU A 13 18.02 13.27 26.76
C LEU A 13 18.21 12.85 25.29
N ALA A 14 18.99 11.81 25.03
CA ALA A 14 19.22 11.30 23.68
C ALA A 14 17.92 10.88 22.99
N ALA A 15 17.02 10.18 23.69
CA ALA A 15 15.73 9.78 23.13
C ALA A 15 14.83 10.99 22.81
N VAL A 16 14.82 12.01 23.66
CA VAL A 16 14.09 13.28 23.39
C VAL A 16 14.68 14.00 22.18
N ILE A 17 16.01 14.12 22.11
CA ILE A 17 16.68 14.75 20.97
C ILE A 17 16.38 13.99 19.68
N LEU A 18 16.49 12.66 19.66
CA LEU A 18 16.19 11.85 18.49
C LEU A 18 14.72 11.96 18.08
N LEU A 19 13.79 11.99 19.03
CA LEU A 19 12.37 12.21 18.76
C LEU A 19 12.14 13.56 18.07
N VAL A 20 12.67 14.61 18.66
CA VAL A 20 12.52 15.98 18.12
C VAL A 20 13.16 16.07 16.74
N LEU A 21 14.39 15.58 16.57
CA LEU A 21 15.08 15.60 15.28
C LEU A 21 14.35 14.79 14.21
N SER A 22 13.89 13.56 14.54
CA SER A 22 13.15 12.75 13.58
C SER A 22 11.83 13.38 13.16
N ALA A 23 11.10 14.00 14.11
CA ALA A 23 9.88 14.72 13.81
C ALA A 23 10.13 15.97 12.95
N LEU A 24 11.16 16.77 13.29
CA LEU A 24 11.53 17.96 12.52
C LEU A 24 11.99 17.62 11.10
N LEU A 25 12.82 16.58 10.95
CA LEU A 25 13.29 16.13 9.64
C LEU A 25 12.15 15.56 8.79
N ALA A 26 11.22 14.80 9.38
CA ALA A 26 10.05 14.30 8.67
C ALA A 26 9.12 15.43 8.23
N LEU A 27 8.88 16.41 9.12
CA LEU A 27 8.11 17.62 8.81
C LEU A 27 8.78 18.45 7.69
N SER A 28 10.09 18.66 7.79
CA SER A 28 10.86 19.41 6.78
C SER A 28 10.83 18.67 5.43
N GLY A 29 11.05 17.35 5.42
CA GLY A 29 10.98 16.55 4.21
C GLY A 29 9.61 16.60 3.54
N SER A 30 8.54 16.45 4.33
CA SER A 30 7.16 16.57 3.83
C SER A 30 6.84 17.97 3.31
N PHE A 31 7.24 18.99 4.05
CA PHE A 31 7.06 20.38 3.61
C PHE A 31 7.80 20.66 2.30
N THR A 32 9.05 20.20 2.19
CA THR A 32 9.84 20.32 0.96
C THR A 32 9.18 19.59 -0.20
N ALA A 33 8.75 18.33 0.01
CA ALA A 33 8.07 17.55 -1.02
C ALA A 33 6.80 18.25 -1.51
N LYS A 34 5.96 18.77 -0.60
CA LYS A 34 4.75 19.52 -0.95
C LYS A 34 5.06 20.85 -1.65
N THR A 35 6.06 21.58 -1.19
CA THR A 35 6.48 22.82 -1.83
C THR A 35 6.93 22.58 -3.27
N LEU A 36 7.77 21.55 -3.50
CA LEU A 36 8.21 21.19 -4.84
C LEU A 36 7.03 20.71 -5.71
N LEU A 37 6.17 19.86 -5.13
CA LEU A 37 5.01 19.30 -5.83
C LEU A 37 4.05 20.38 -6.30
N TYR A 38 3.73 21.38 -5.45
CA TYR A 38 2.73 22.40 -5.75
C TYR A 38 3.30 23.73 -6.26
N GLN A 39 4.62 23.84 -6.46
CA GLN A 39 5.23 25.06 -6.99
C GLN A 39 4.68 25.37 -8.38
N GLY A 40 4.18 26.60 -8.56
CA GLY A 40 3.57 27.05 -9.81
C GLY A 40 2.19 26.48 -10.11
N VAL A 41 1.59 25.73 -9.18
CA VAL A 41 0.29 25.08 -9.34
C VAL A 41 -0.66 25.50 -8.22
N GLN A 42 -1.88 25.82 -8.55
CA GLN A 42 -3.00 25.92 -7.61
C GLN A 42 -3.71 24.58 -7.53
N ALA A 43 -3.97 24.11 -6.31
CA ALA A 43 -4.76 22.92 -6.04
C ALA A 43 -6.00 23.29 -5.24
N GLU A 44 -7.17 22.85 -5.69
CA GLU A 44 -8.48 23.14 -5.07
C GLU A 44 -9.24 21.84 -4.90
N GLU A 45 -9.66 21.54 -3.67
CA GLU A 45 -10.55 20.42 -3.42
C GLU A 45 -11.97 20.76 -3.87
N VAL A 46 -12.58 19.85 -4.61
CA VAL A 46 -13.96 20.00 -5.11
C VAL A 46 -14.76 18.73 -4.86
N TRP A 47 -16.07 18.88 -4.77
CA TRP A 47 -16.99 17.77 -4.64
C TRP A 47 -17.88 17.66 -5.88
N ILE A 48 -17.87 16.49 -6.50
CA ILE A 48 -18.67 16.18 -7.68
C ILE A 48 -19.85 15.32 -7.25
N THR A 49 -21.02 15.61 -7.74
CA THR A 49 -22.18 14.74 -7.53
C THR A 49 -22.20 13.69 -8.62
N GLY A 50 -22.03 12.42 -8.23
CA GLY A 50 -22.16 11.27 -9.12
C GLY A 50 -23.55 11.18 -9.74
N LEU A 51 -23.72 10.42 -10.82
CA LEU A 51 -24.99 10.27 -11.52
C LEU A 51 -26.10 9.64 -10.65
N ASP A 52 -25.71 8.94 -9.59
CA ASP A 52 -26.58 8.33 -8.57
C ASP A 52 -26.67 9.15 -7.27
N GLY A 53 -26.13 10.37 -7.26
CA GLY A 53 -26.15 11.27 -6.13
C GLY A 53 -24.99 11.14 -5.15
N ALA A 54 -24.10 10.14 -5.30
CA ALA A 54 -22.92 9.97 -4.44
C ALA A 54 -21.99 11.19 -4.50
N LYS A 55 -21.47 11.63 -3.36
CA LYS A 55 -20.48 12.72 -3.30
C LYS A 55 -19.09 12.18 -3.54
N LEU A 56 -18.47 12.64 -4.61
CA LEU A 56 -17.13 12.24 -5.04
C LEU A 56 -16.15 13.37 -4.77
N ARG A 57 -15.11 13.08 -4.01
CA ARG A 57 -14.02 14.02 -3.74
C ARG A 57 -13.08 14.07 -4.94
N ALA A 58 -12.71 15.25 -5.38
CA ALA A 58 -11.72 15.45 -6.42
C ALA A 58 -10.82 16.65 -6.11
N VAL A 59 -9.68 16.74 -6.78
CA VAL A 59 -8.77 17.88 -6.70
C VAL A 59 -8.60 18.45 -8.10
N ILE A 60 -8.84 19.77 -8.22
CA ILE A 60 -8.53 20.53 -9.45
C ILE A 60 -7.12 21.09 -9.31
N TYR A 61 -6.27 20.79 -10.28
CA TYR A 61 -4.95 21.43 -10.43
C TYR A 61 -4.96 22.32 -11.65
N LYS A 62 -4.40 23.52 -11.52
CA LYS A 62 -4.22 24.46 -12.65
C LYS A 62 -2.97 25.32 -12.43
N PRO A 63 -2.40 25.92 -13.49
CA PRO A 63 -1.30 26.87 -13.33
C PRO A 63 -1.69 28.01 -12.38
N SER A 64 -0.78 28.47 -11.52
CA SER A 64 -1.05 29.56 -10.58
C SER A 64 -1.34 30.91 -11.29
N ASN A 65 -0.86 31.07 -12.52
CA ASN A 65 -1.05 32.23 -13.37
C ASN A 65 -2.02 31.99 -14.54
N ALA A 66 -2.90 31.00 -14.41
CA ALA A 66 -3.84 30.63 -15.46
C ALA A 66 -4.75 31.80 -15.85
N GLN A 67 -4.88 32.02 -17.17
CA GLN A 67 -5.79 33.00 -17.75
C GLN A 67 -6.61 32.35 -18.86
N GLY A 68 -7.89 32.73 -18.95
CA GLY A 68 -8.79 32.23 -19.96
C GLY A 68 -9.18 30.74 -19.78
N LYS A 69 -9.59 30.11 -20.88
CA LYS A 69 -9.97 28.70 -20.88
C LYS A 69 -8.76 27.81 -21.09
N LEU A 70 -8.67 26.75 -20.29
CA LEU A 70 -7.61 25.75 -20.37
C LEU A 70 -8.14 24.45 -20.97
N PRO A 71 -7.34 23.73 -21.78
CA PRO A 71 -7.60 22.34 -22.04
C PRO A 71 -7.59 21.55 -20.74
N ALA A 72 -8.35 20.46 -20.64
CA ALA A 72 -8.51 19.75 -19.38
C ALA A 72 -8.27 18.25 -19.53
N VAL A 73 -7.86 17.61 -18.45
CA VAL A 73 -7.80 16.15 -18.36
C VAL A 73 -8.43 15.65 -17.06
N ILE A 74 -9.12 14.53 -17.15
CA ILE A 74 -9.55 13.75 -15.99
C ILE A 74 -8.41 12.77 -15.67
N VAL A 75 -7.90 12.78 -14.45
CA VAL A 75 -6.86 11.85 -13.98
C VAL A 75 -7.47 10.94 -12.93
N VAL A 76 -7.27 9.64 -13.06
CA VAL A 76 -7.88 8.63 -12.20
C VAL A 76 -6.88 7.57 -11.78
N HIS A 77 -6.93 7.22 -10.50
CA HIS A 77 -6.00 6.33 -9.82
C HIS A 77 -6.37 4.83 -9.93
N GLY A 78 -5.50 3.94 -9.46
CA GLY A 78 -5.73 2.50 -9.35
C GLY A 78 -6.55 2.12 -8.12
N LEU A 79 -6.89 0.83 -8.02
CA LEU A 79 -7.58 0.27 -6.85
C LEU A 79 -6.73 0.43 -5.58
N GLY A 80 -7.36 0.89 -4.49
CA GLY A 80 -6.67 1.11 -3.22
C GLY A 80 -5.67 2.28 -3.22
N ALA A 81 -5.71 3.13 -4.25
CA ALA A 81 -4.94 4.36 -4.33
C ALA A 81 -5.83 5.59 -4.11
N SER A 82 -5.31 6.77 -4.33
CA SER A 82 -6.04 8.05 -4.25
C SER A 82 -5.51 9.04 -5.29
N SER A 83 -6.17 10.20 -5.38
CA SER A 83 -5.65 11.32 -6.18
C SER A 83 -4.20 11.67 -5.84
N ASP A 84 -3.78 11.50 -4.57
CA ASP A 84 -2.40 11.77 -4.15
C ASP A 84 -1.37 10.90 -4.89
N THR A 85 -1.72 9.67 -5.23
CA THR A 85 -0.86 8.78 -6.02
C THR A 85 -0.57 9.34 -7.42
N MET A 86 -1.48 10.14 -7.96
CA MET A 86 -1.38 10.74 -9.28
C MET A 86 -0.84 12.19 -9.25
N ASN A 87 -0.44 12.69 -8.07
CA ASN A 87 -0.05 14.09 -7.88
C ASN A 87 1.12 14.52 -8.77
N ALA A 88 2.12 13.67 -8.96
CA ALA A 88 3.28 14.00 -9.78
C ALA A 88 2.88 14.24 -11.25
N ILE A 89 2.01 13.40 -11.81
CA ILE A 89 1.48 13.57 -13.17
C ILE A 89 0.57 14.80 -13.24
N SER A 90 -0.32 14.94 -12.25
CA SER A 90 -1.32 16.02 -12.22
C SER A 90 -0.68 17.41 -12.14
N THR A 91 0.36 17.57 -11.31
CA THR A 91 1.04 18.85 -11.13
C THR A 91 1.92 19.19 -12.34
N GLU A 92 2.59 18.21 -12.97
CA GLU A 92 3.36 18.48 -14.20
C GLU A 92 2.45 18.87 -15.37
N LEU A 93 1.31 18.23 -15.54
CA LEU A 93 0.30 18.65 -16.52
C LEU A 93 -0.20 20.06 -16.25
N ALA A 94 -0.48 20.39 -14.98
CA ALA A 94 -0.93 21.72 -14.59
C ALA A 94 0.12 22.79 -14.91
N ARG A 95 1.41 22.55 -14.61
CA ARG A 95 2.51 23.47 -14.97
C ARG A 95 2.61 23.71 -16.47
N ASN A 96 2.23 22.72 -17.27
CA ASN A 96 2.21 22.79 -18.73
C ASN A 96 0.89 23.36 -19.29
N GLY A 97 0.09 24.04 -18.48
CA GLY A 97 -1.09 24.76 -18.95
C GLY A 97 -2.34 23.92 -19.12
N ILE A 98 -2.44 22.77 -18.46
CA ILE A 98 -3.59 21.87 -18.49
C ILE A 98 -4.35 22.00 -17.17
N LEU A 99 -5.68 22.14 -17.22
CA LEU A 99 -6.52 21.98 -16.03
C LEU A 99 -6.70 20.48 -15.78
N VAL A 100 -6.32 20.02 -14.59
CA VAL A 100 -6.43 18.59 -14.22
C VAL A 100 -7.51 18.41 -13.17
N LEU A 101 -8.46 17.53 -13.41
CA LEU A 101 -9.39 17.02 -12.43
C LEU A 101 -8.92 15.64 -11.99
N SER A 102 -8.31 15.55 -10.81
CA SER A 102 -7.88 14.28 -10.20
C SER A 102 -8.98 13.75 -9.31
N LEU A 103 -9.67 12.73 -9.78
CA LEU A 103 -10.85 12.16 -9.14
C LEU A 103 -10.46 11.06 -8.14
N ASN A 104 -11.07 11.08 -6.97
CA ASN A 104 -11.19 9.89 -6.13
C ASN A 104 -12.52 9.22 -6.43
N TYR A 105 -12.48 7.97 -6.89
CA TYR A 105 -13.70 7.19 -7.12
C TYR A 105 -14.46 6.96 -5.82
N ARG A 106 -15.73 6.57 -5.94
CA ARG A 106 -16.51 6.05 -4.82
C ARG A 106 -15.73 5.00 -4.03
N GLY A 107 -15.89 5.00 -2.72
CA GLY A 107 -15.18 4.10 -1.81
C GLY A 107 -13.68 4.40 -1.61
N HIS A 108 -13.13 5.45 -2.23
CA HIS A 108 -11.74 5.86 -2.04
C HIS A 108 -11.68 7.26 -1.44
N ASP A 109 -10.69 7.50 -0.60
CA ASP A 109 -10.23 8.81 -0.12
C ASP A 109 -11.35 9.84 0.15
N GLY A 110 -12.29 9.50 0.98
CA GLY A 110 -13.39 10.40 1.39
C GLY A 110 -14.58 10.45 0.46
N SER A 111 -14.52 9.93 -0.75
CA SER A 111 -15.68 9.76 -1.62
C SER A 111 -16.68 8.79 -1.01
N GLU A 112 -17.97 9.10 -1.17
CA GLU A 112 -19.07 8.26 -0.69
C GLU A 112 -19.20 6.98 -1.51
N GLY A 113 -20.00 6.03 -0.98
CA GLY A 113 -20.25 4.74 -1.60
C GLY A 113 -19.10 3.74 -1.45
N GLY A 114 -19.19 2.66 -2.19
CA GLY A 114 -18.18 1.61 -2.21
C GLY A 114 -18.00 1.05 -3.62
N VAL A 115 -16.86 0.40 -3.84
CA VAL A 115 -16.61 -0.33 -5.08
C VAL A 115 -17.28 -1.69 -4.98
N ASN A 116 -18.22 -1.97 -5.87
CA ASN A 116 -18.84 -3.29 -5.93
C ASN A 116 -17.89 -4.26 -6.64
N TYR A 117 -17.18 -5.08 -5.84
CA TYR A 117 -16.09 -5.93 -6.29
C TYR A 117 -16.56 -7.38 -6.55
N ILE A 118 -17.65 -7.59 -7.27
CA ILE A 118 -18.06 -8.93 -7.67
C ILE A 118 -17.49 -9.24 -9.05
N GLY A 119 -16.35 -9.95 -9.08
CA GLY A 119 -15.72 -10.46 -10.29
C GLY A 119 -14.94 -9.41 -11.10
N ASP A 120 -15.55 -8.28 -11.41
CA ASP A 120 -14.91 -7.18 -12.15
C ASP A 120 -15.34 -5.83 -11.55
N PRO A 121 -14.46 -5.16 -10.81
CA PRO A 121 -14.79 -3.88 -10.17
C PRO A 121 -15.17 -2.79 -11.18
N ILE A 122 -14.86 -3.00 -12.46
CA ILE A 122 -15.11 -2.04 -13.54
C ILE A 122 -16.32 -2.43 -14.38
N ALA A 123 -16.73 -3.68 -14.36
CA ALA A 123 -18.02 -4.09 -14.90
C ALA A 123 -19.18 -3.49 -14.10
N ALA A 124 -18.95 -3.12 -12.84
CA ALA A 124 -19.93 -2.34 -12.08
C ALA A 124 -20.15 -0.99 -12.78
N PRO A 125 -21.37 -0.62 -13.14
CA PRO A 125 -21.66 0.62 -13.86
C PRO A 125 -21.25 1.87 -13.07
N ASN A 126 -21.05 1.77 -11.77
CA ASN A 126 -20.77 2.87 -10.85
C ASN A 126 -19.44 3.64 -11.13
N ILE A 127 -18.30 2.95 -11.34
CA ILE A 127 -17.00 3.63 -11.60
C ILE A 127 -17.03 4.39 -12.92
N SER A 128 -17.61 3.81 -13.96
CA SER A 128 -17.81 4.54 -15.22
C SER A 128 -18.69 5.76 -15.03
N ASN A 129 -19.73 5.66 -14.21
CA ASN A 129 -20.62 6.77 -13.89
C ASN A 129 -19.88 7.92 -13.17
N ASP A 130 -18.89 7.60 -12.32
CA ASP A 130 -18.07 8.61 -11.65
C ASP A 130 -17.23 9.42 -12.67
N LEU A 131 -16.70 8.76 -13.73
CA LEU A 131 -15.98 9.45 -14.79
C LEU A 131 -16.93 10.28 -15.68
N PHE A 132 -18.13 9.80 -15.98
CA PHE A 132 -19.12 10.59 -16.72
C PHE A 132 -19.57 11.81 -15.92
N ALA A 133 -19.76 11.68 -14.61
CA ALA A 133 -20.04 12.82 -13.73
C ALA A 133 -18.89 13.84 -13.73
N SER A 134 -17.64 13.35 -13.73
CA SER A 134 -16.45 14.20 -13.82
C SER A 134 -16.35 14.92 -15.17
N LEU A 135 -16.68 14.26 -16.27
CA LEU A 135 -16.76 14.88 -17.59
C LEU A 135 -17.83 15.98 -17.62
N THR A 136 -19.02 15.68 -17.11
CA THR A 136 -20.11 16.65 -17.03
C THR A 136 -19.71 17.87 -16.17
N TYR A 137 -19.01 17.63 -15.06
CA TYR A 137 -18.50 18.69 -14.20
C TYR A 137 -17.51 19.60 -14.95
N LEU A 138 -16.53 19.03 -15.69
CA LEU A 138 -15.59 19.81 -16.49
C LEU A 138 -16.29 20.59 -17.61
N GLN A 139 -17.25 19.98 -18.28
CA GLN A 139 -18.04 20.64 -19.34
C GLN A 139 -18.91 21.79 -18.80
N GLY A 140 -19.28 21.76 -17.52
CA GLY A 140 -19.99 22.84 -16.85
C GLY A 140 -19.13 24.04 -16.45
N ARG A 141 -17.80 23.89 -16.40
CA ARG A 141 -16.87 24.94 -15.94
C ARG A 141 -16.64 26.02 -17.02
N ALA A 142 -16.54 27.25 -16.58
CA ALA A 142 -16.27 28.40 -17.45
C ALA A 142 -14.78 28.52 -17.87
N ASP A 143 -13.88 27.99 -17.02
CA ASP A 143 -12.43 28.04 -17.23
C ASP A 143 -11.89 26.82 -18.03
N VAL A 144 -12.76 25.94 -18.55
CA VAL A 144 -12.40 24.77 -19.35
C VAL A 144 -12.66 25.00 -20.85
N ASP A 145 -11.68 24.67 -21.67
CA ASP A 145 -11.84 24.51 -23.12
C ASP A 145 -12.49 23.15 -23.39
N LYS A 146 -13.78 23.16 -23.65
CA LYS A 146 -14.61 21.96 -23.80
C LYS A 146 -14.29 21.12 -25.06
N GLN A 147 -13.50 21.67 -26.00
CA GLN A 147 -13.08 20.95 -27.19
C GLN A 147 -11.82 20.11 -26.96
N HIS A 148 -11.08 20.41 -25.87
CA HIS A 148 -9.85 19.74 -25.50
C HIS A 148 -9.97 19.11 -24.11
N ILE A 149 -10.66 17.96 -24.02
CA ILE A 149 -10.78 17.19 -22.79
C ILE A 149 -10.23 15.78 -23.03
N GLY A 150 -9.22 15.39 -22.24
CA GLY A 150 -8.62 14.06 -22.26
C GLY A 150 -8.86 13.29 -20.97
N VAL A 151 -8.39 12.04 -20.92
CA VAL A 151 -8.46 11.17 -19.75
C VAL A 151 -7.17 10.37 -19.58
N ILE A 152 -6.71 10.27 -18.33
CA ILE A 152 -5.53 9.51 -17.94
C ILE A 152 -5.93 8.58 -16.81
N GLY A 153 -5.64 7.30 -16.93
CA GLY A 153 -5.94 6.32 -15.90
C GLY A 153 -4.77 5.40 -15.60
N TYR A 154 -4.64 5.05 -14.31
CA TYR A 154 -3.66 4.11 -13.83
C TYR A 154 -4.34 2.83 -13.33
N SER A 155 -3.82 1.64 -13.73
CA SER A 155 -4.28 0.33 -13.27
C SER A 155 -5.80 0.17 -13.49
N MET A 156 -6.60 -0.04 -12.46
CA MET A 156 -8.06 -0.04 -12.54
C MET A 156 -8.59 1.21 -13.26
N GLY A 157 -8.00 2.38 -12.98
CA GLY A 157 -8.33 3.64 -13.66
C GLY A 157 -8.02 3.64 -15.14
N SER A 158 -7.03 2.88 -15.60
CA SER A 158 -6.69 2.79 -17.03
C SER A 158 -7.82 2.17 -17.86
N ARG A 159 -8.50 1.15 -17.29
CA ARG A 159 -9.67 0.57 -17.94
C ARG A 159 -10.85 1.54 -17.93
N ALA A 160 -11.08 2.25 -16.83
CA ALA A 160 -12.12 3.26 -16.77
C ALA A 160 -11.87 4.39 -17.78
N ALA A 161 -10.61 4.82 -17.95
CA ALA A 161 -10.20 5.80 -18.96
C ALA A 161 -10.42 5.29 -20.38
N LEU A 162 -10.03 4.05 -20.69
CA LEU A 162 -10.27 3.42 -21.98
C LEU A 162 -11.78 3.39 -22.28
N ARG A 163 -12.59 2.98 -21.32
CA ARG A 163 -14.05 2.89 -21.47
C ARG A 163 -14.68 4.27 -21.70
N LEU A 164 -14.23 5.30 -20.97
CA LEU A 164 -14.70 6.67 -21.21
C LEU A 164 -14.36 7.13 -22.62
N GLY A 165 -13.12 6.91 -23.11
CA GLY A 165 -12.71 7.26 -24.47
C GLY A 165 -13.45 6.48 -25.56
N ILE A 166 -13.90 5.24 -25.27
CA ILE A 166 -14.73 4.47 -26.17
C ILE A 166 -16.16 5.02 -26.22
N LEU A 167 -16.76 5.33 -25.08
CA LEU A 167 -18.17 5.72 -24.96
C LEU A 167 -18.41 7.21 -25.20
N ALA A 168 -17.39 8.06 -25.03
CA ALA A 168 -17.44 9.50 -25.27
C ALA A 168 -16.38 9.87 -26.34
N PRO A 169 -16.72 9.83 -27.64
CA PRO A 169 -15.75 10.00 -28.74
C PRO A 169 -15.02 11.34 -28.75
N ASN A 170 -15.56 12.35 -28.05
CA ASN A 170 -14.93 13.69 -27.92
C ASN A 170 -13.78 13.71 -26.89
N ILE A 171 -13.59 12.62 -26.15
CA ILE A 171 -12.47 12.49 -25.23
C ILE A 171 -11.20 12.16 -26.03
N ASN A 172 -10.23 13.06 -25.93
CA ASN A 172 -8.96 13.03 -26.65
C ASN A 172 -7.91 13.83 -25.87
N PRO A 173 -6.74 13.25 -25.48
CA PRO A 173 -6.34 11.85 -25.65
C PRO A 173 -6.87 10.92 -24.54
N VAL A 174 -6.62 9.60 -24.75
CA VAL A 174 -6.74 8.55 -23.74
C VAL A 174 -5.35 8.03 -23.39
N VAL A 175 -5.01 8.04 -22.09
CA VAL A 175 -3.73 7.51 -21.61
C VAL A 175 -3.99 6.39 -20.59
N MET A 176 -3.35 5.25 -20.82
CA MET A 176 -3.42 4.08 -19.94
C MET A 176 -2.03 3.80 -19.35
N ILE A 177 -1.91 3.88 -18.03
CA ILE A 177 -0.69 3.54 -17.29
C ILE A 177 -0.93 2.26 -16.51
N GLY A 178 -0.06 1.24 -16.66
CA GLY A 178 -0.33 -0.10 -16.15
C GLY A 178 -1.67 -0.62 -16.70
N PRO A 179 -1.77 -0.88 -18.01
CA PRO A 179 -3.03 -1.00 -18.72
C PRO A 179 -3.81 -2.23 -18.24
N TYR A 180 -5.06 -2.00 -17.82
CA TYR A 180 -6.02 -3.04 -17.51
C TYR A 180 -7.22 -2.91 -18.44
N TYR A 181 -7.71 -4.02 -18.98
CA TYR A 181 -8.86 -4.08 -19.88
C TYR A 181 -9.50 -5.48 -19.88
N ALA A 182 -10.70 -5.60 -20.42
CA ALA A 182 -11.36 -6.88 -20.67
C ALA A 182 -12.01 -6.88 -22.05
N TRP A 183 -13.35 -6.89 -22.12
CA TRP A 183 -14.08 -6.87 -23.39
C TRP A 183 -13.83 -5.60 -24.24
N GLU A 184 -13.36 -4.51 -23.62
CA GLU A 184 -13.07 -3.24 -24.31
C GLU A 184 -12.08 -3.42 -25.47
N ILE A 185 -11.16 -4.40 -25.37
CA ILE A 185 -10.18 -4.67 -26.42
C ILE A 185 -10.82 -4.95 -27.77
N SER A 186 -11.99 -5.61 -27.80
CA SER A 186 -12.71 -5.93 -29.03
C SER A 186 -13.24 -4.70 -29.78
N THR A 187 -13.31 -3.55 -29.11
CA THR A 187 -13.78 -2.28 -29.68
C THR A 187 -12.63 -1.33 -30.04
N VAL A 188 -11.40 -1.66 -29.61
CA VAL A 188 -10.21 -0.86 -29.91
C VAL A 188 -9.75 -1.13 -31.35
N ASN A 189 -9.41 -0.06 -32.07
CA ASN A 189 -8.89 -0.13 -33.44
C ASN A 189 -8.02 1.10 -33.74
N THR A 190 -7.63 1.29 -34.99
CA THR A 190 -6.76 2.39 -35.43
C THR A 190 -7.34 3.79 -35.26
N THR A 191 -8.63 3.92 -35.00
CA THR A 191 -9.29 5.22 -34.81
C THR A 191 -10.00 5.36 -33.46
N ARG A 192 -10.24 4.27 -32.73
CA ARG A 192 -11.00 4.27 -31.48
C ARG A 192 -10.23 3.56 -30.36
N PRO A 193 -10.06 4.17 -29.17
CA PRO A 193 -10.41 5.55 -28.81
C PRO A 193 -9.54 6.58 -29.55
N SER A 194 -9.86 7.87 -29.44
CA SER A 194 -9.00 8.92 -30.02
C SER A 194 -7.67 9.00 -29.28
N ASN A 195 -6.55 9.01 -30.03
CA ASN A 195 -5.18 9.19 -29.51
C ASN A 195 -4.87 8.38 -28.26
N LEU A 196 -4.53 7.10 -28.45
CA LEU A 196 -4.25 6.17 -27.35
C LEU A 196 -2.75 6.09 -27.05
N LEU A 197 -2.37 6.43 -25.81
CA LEU A 197 -1.05 6.13 -25.25
C LEU A 197 -1.18 5.01 -24.22
N ILE A 198 -0.33 3.99 -24.34
CA ILE A 198 -0.22 2.86 -23.42
C ILE A 198 1.16 2.91 -22.79
N ILE A 199 1.24 2.91 -21.46
CA ILE A 199 2.51 2.92 -20.69
C ILE A 199 2.49 1.73 -19.74
N VAL A 200 3.52 0.90 -19.80
CA VAL A 200 3.64 -0.29 -18.93
C VAL A 200 5.07 -0.41 -18.39
N GLY A 201 5.21 -0.92 -17.18
CA GLY A 201 6.52 -1.23 -16.60
C GLY A 201 7.10 -2.52 -17.19
N GLU A 202 8.40 -2.54 -17.44
CA GLU A 202 9.11 -3.75 -17.90
C GLU A 202 8.93 -4.93 -16.93
N ASN A 203 8.91 -4.63 -15.61
CA ASN A 203 8.77 -5.61 -14.54
C ASN A 203 7.32 -5.68 -13.99
N ASP A 204 6.33 -5.18 -14.72
CA ASP A 204 4.94 -5.24 -14.30
C ASP A 204 4.41 -6.68 -14.44
N ILE A 205 4.16 -7.33 -13.31
CA ILE A 205 3.61 -8.69 -13.26
C ILE A 205 2.08 -8.72 -13.13
N ILE A 206 1.46 -7.58 -12.87
CA ILE A 206 0.00 -7.43 -12.75
C ILE A 206 -0.63 -7.23 -14.11
N THR A 207 -0.07 -6.29 -14.87
CA THR A 207 -0.41 -6.04 -16.27
C THR A 207 0.88 -6.12 -17.09
N PRO A 208 1.34 -7.32 -17.43
CA PRO A 208 2.67 -7.51 -18.03
C PRO A 208 2.77 -6.84 -19.40
N PRO A 209 4.01 -6.52 -19.87
CA PRO A 209 4.22 -5.92 -21.18
C PRO A 209 3.48 -6.61 -22.32
N SER A 210 3.42 -7.95 -22.32
CA SER A 210 2.68 -8.73 -23.31
C SER A 210 1.19 -8.39 -23.38
N PHE A 211 0.60 -8.02 -22.23
CA PHE A 211 -0.79 -7.59 -22.15
C PHE A 211 -0.98 -6.20 -22.80
N ALA A 212 -0.04 -5.29 -22.55
CA ALA A 212 -0.02 -3.97 -23.18
C ALA A 212 0.24 -4.06 -24.70
N GLU A 213 1.14 -4.94 -25.13
CA GLU A 213 1.45 -5.21 -26.55
C GLU A 213 0.23 -5.76 -27.29
N LEU A 214 -0.52 -6.67 -26.66
CA LEU A 214 -1.76 -7.19 -27.24
C LEU A 214 -2.75 -6.05 -27.54
N LEU A 215 -2.99 -5.17 -26.58
CA LEU A 215 -3.86 -4.00 -26.76
C LEU A 215 -3.33 -3.06 -27.87
N PHE A 216 -2.03 -2.82 -27.89
CA PHE A 216 -1.38 -1.99 -28.92
C PHE A 216 -1.51 -2.59 -30.32
N ASN A 217 -1.38 -3.92 -30.43
CA ASN A 217 -1.58 -4.63 -31.71
C ASN A 217 -3.01 -4.46 -32.24
N TYR A 218 -4.02 -4.53 -31.36
CA TYR A 218 -5.40 -4.20 -31.76
C TYR A 218 -5.51 -2.73 -32.20
N ALA A 219 -4.92 -1.81 -31.44
CA ALA A 219 -4.98 -0.38 -31.72
C ALA A 219 -4.25 0.03 -33.00
N THR A 220 -3.31 -0.78 -33.52
CA THR A 220 -2.49 -0.49 -34.71
C THR A 220 -2.72 -1.49 -35.84
N SER A 221 -3.65 -2.42 -35.71
CA SER A 221 -3.80 -3.56 -36.60
C SER A 221 -2.47 -4.30 -36.86
N SER A 222 -1.70 -4.50 -35.78
CA SER A 222 -0.37 -5.14 -35.75
C SER A 222 0.71 -4.47 -36.62
N SER A 223 0.52 -3.20 -36.98
CA SER A 223 1.47 -2.45 -37.83
C SER A 223 2.31 -1.44 -37.06
N GLY A 224 2.01 -1.21 -35.76
CA GLY A 224 2.75 -0.31 -34.91
C GLY A 224 4.01 -0.95 -34.32
N LYS A 225 5.01 -0.11 -33.97
CA LYS A 225 6.19 -0.52 -33.22
C LYS A 225 6.21 0.17 -31.85
N PRO A 226 6.55 -0.55 -30.77
CA PRO A 226 6.73 0.07 -29.46
C PRO A 226 7.69 1.27 -29.52
N SER A 227 7.41 2.28 -28.71
CA SER A 227 8.12 3.58 -28.63
C SER A 227 7.98 4.50 -29.85
N GLU A 228 7.44 4.06 -30.95
CA GLU A 228 7.14 4.89 -32.13
C GLU A 228 5.67 5.35 -32.11
N VAL A 229 5.41 6.53 -32.71
CA VAL A 229 4.04 7.01 -32.90
C VAL A 229 3.47 6.40 -34.18
N PHE A 230 2.42 5.62 -34.06
CA PHE A 230 1.63 5.13 -35.19
C PHE A 230 0.42 6.05 -35.41
N GLY A 231 0.09 6.34 -36.67
CA GLY A 231 -1.02 7.21 -37.04
C GLY A 231 -0.69 8.70 -36.85
N SER A 232 -1.72 9.55 -36.77
CA SER A 232 -1.60 11.00 -36.66
C SER A 232 -2.30 11.54 -35.40
N PRO A 233 -1.58 12.07 -34.42
CA PRO A 233 -2.18 12.70 -33.24
C PRO A 233 -3.11 13.86 -33.59
N SER A 234 -2.78 14.68 -34.58
CA SER A 234 -3.63 15.80 -35.04
C SER A 234 -4.94 15.34 -35.67
N ALA A 235 -4.98 14.14 -36.21
CA ALA A 235 -6.19 13.52 -36.77
C ALA A 235 -6.95 12.63 -35.73
N GLY A 236 -6.51 12.56 -34.49
CA GLY A 236 -7.10 11.70 -33.48
C GLY A 236 -6.77 10.21 -33.62
N THR A 237 -5.86 9.83 -34.50
CA THR A 237 -5.51 8.43 -34.82
C THR A 237 -4.15 8.02 -34.25
N GLY A 238 -3.54 8.83 -33.40
CA GLY A 238 -2.24 8.55 -32.80
C GLY A 238 -2.31 7.34 -31.84
N ARG A 239 -1.30 6.46 -31.94
CA ARG A 239 -1.12 5.29 -31.07
C ARG A 239 0.34 5.21 -30.64
N LYS A 240 0.56 4.97 -29.36
CA LYS A 240 1.92 4.78 -28.85
C LYS A 240 1.91 3.77 -27.69
N LEU A 241 2.89 2.88 -27.69
CA LEU A 241 3.18 2.00 -26.56
C LEU A 241 4.56 2.35 -26.01
N VAL A 242 4.66 2.51 -24.69
CA VAL A 242 5.91 2.75 -23.99
C VAL A 242 6.11 1.68 -22.91
N ILE A 243 7.22 0.94 -23.00
CA ILE A 243 7.67 0.03 -21.96
C ILE A 243 8.75 0.76 -21.17
N VAL A 244 8.51 0.97 -19.85
CA VAL A 244 9.41 1.73 -18.98
C VAL A 244 10.41 0.79 -18.32
N PRO A 245 11.72 0.90 -18.62
CA PRO A 245 12.73 0.00 -18.09
C PRO A 245 12.78 0.04 -16.55
N GLY A 246 12.90 -1.14 -15.93
CA GLY A 246 13.05 -1.31 -14.49
C GLY A 246 11.81 -0.97 -13.67
N ALA A 247 10.77 -0.38 -14.25
CA ALA A 247 9.55 -0.06 -13.53
C ALA A 247 8.66 -1.29 -13.35
N ASP A 248 7.97 -1.35 -12.22
CA ASP A 248 6.92 -2.30 -11.93
C ASP A 248 5.55 -1.61 -11.86
N HIS A 249 4.50 -2.38 -11.56
CA HIS A 249 3.13 -1.87 -11.51
C HIS A 249 2.96 -0.69 -10.53
N TYR A 250 3.59 -0.73 -9.36
CA TYR A 250 3.40 0.27 -8.31
C TYR A 250 4.31 1.49 -8.48
N THR A 251 5.50 1.29 -9.03
CA THR A 251 6.49 2.36 -9.18
C THR A 251 6.31 3.18 -10.43
N ILE A 252 5.63 2.65 -11.46
CA ILE A 252 5.52 3.27 -12.78
C ILE A 252 5.00 4.71 -12.75
N VAL A 253 4.00 5.01 -11.92
CA VAL A 253 3.40 6.36 -11.80
C VAL A 253 4.32 7.40 -11.16
N PHE A 254 5.42 6.93 -10.55
CA PHE A 254 6.47 7.76 -9.96
C PHE A 254 7.74 7.78 -10.80
N THR A 255 7.74 7.19 -11.99
CA THR A 255 8.90 7.22 -12.87
C THR A 255 8.89 8.48 -13.73
N LYS A 256 10.07 9.09 -13.86
CA LYS A 256 10.26 10.26 -14.74
C LYS A 256 9.78 9.97 -16.16
N LYS A 257 10.15 8.80 -16.70
CA LYS A 257 9.79 8.41 -18.09
C LYS A 257 8.28 8.35 -18.30
N ALA A 258 7.51 7.74 -17.39
CA ALA A 258 6.06 7.65 -17.53
C ALA A 258 5.38 9.03 -17.45
N ILE A 259 5.89 9.91 -16.58
CA ILE A 259 5.37 11.27 -16.45
C ILE A 259 5.66 12.08 -17.72
N GLU A 260 6.90 12.06 -18.21
CA GLU A 260 7.29 12.75 -19.44
C GLU A 260 6.45 12.29 -20.63
N GLU A 261 6.34 11.00 -20.87
CA GLU A 261 5.55 10.44 -21.97
C GLU A 261 4.07 10.83 -21.87
N THR A 262 3.52 10.86 -20.65
CA THR A 262 2.12 11.28 -20.42
C THR A 262 1.93 12.76 -20.76
N VAL A 263 2.80 13.62 -20.24
CA VAL A 263 2.70 15.08 -20.47
C VAL A 263 2.92 15.42 -21.94
N GLU A 264 3.97 14.87 -22.55
CA GLU A 264 4.28 15.10 -23.97
C GLU A 264 3.15 14.65 -24.90
N TRP A 265 2.55 13.47 -24.59
CA TRP A 265 1.43 12.96 -25.37
C TRP A 265 0.19 13.86 -25.29
N VAL A 266 -0.15 14.32 -24.09
CA VAL A 266 -1.28 15.23 -23.88
C VAL A 266 -1.06 16.55 -24.63
N LEU A 267 0.13 17.14 -24.49
CA LEU A 267 0.48 18.38 -25.20
C LEU A 267 0.46 18.22 -26.71
N LEU A 268 1.01 17.13 -27.22
CA LEU A 268 1.01 16.81 -28.66
C LEU A 268 -0.43 16.71 -29.19
N CYS A 269 -1.31 16.00 -28.49
CA CYS A 269 -2.70 15.82 -28.90
C CYS A 269 -3.53 17.11 -28.80
N PHE A 270 -3.17 18.03 -27.91
CA PHE A 270 -3.82 19.33 -27.78
C PHE A 270 -3.17 20.43 -28.64
N GLY A 271 -2.19 20.08 -29.48
CA GLY A 271 -1.50 21.04 -30.31
C GLY A 271 -0.71 22.11 -29.53
N LYS A 272 -0.25 21.74 -28.31
CA LYS A 272 0.55 22.63 -27.45
C LYS A 272 2.04 22.45 -27.75
N GLY A 273 2.85 23.43 -27.30
CA GLY A 273 4.30 23.41 -27.47
C GLY A 273 5.01 22.29 -26.68
N LYS A 274 6.34 22.39 -26.64
CA LYS A 274 7.16 21.41 -25.88
C LYS A 274 6.86 21.48 -24.38
N ALA A 275 6.90 20.31 -23.76
CA ALA A 275 6.81 20.18 -22.30
C ALA A 275 7.99 20.87 -21.59
N SER A 276 7.70 21.44 -20.43
CA SER A 276 8.71 21.85 -19.47
C SER A 276 8.50 21.06 -18.19
N TYR A 277 9.58 20.57 -17.58
CA TYR A 277 9.53 19.76 -16.37
C TYR A 277 10.18 20.51 -15.22
N TYR A 278 9.53 20.51 -14.09
CA TYR A 278 10.02 21.14 -12.87
C TYR A 278 10.48 20.12 -11.83
N LEU A 279 9.81 19.00 -11.75
CA LEU A 279 10.01 18.04 -10.67
C LEU A 279 10.58 16.72 -11.20
N ASP A 280 11.68 16.27 -10.59
CA ASP A 280 12.07 14.87 -10.68
C ASP A 280 11.27 14.06 -9.63
N PRO A 281 10.40 13.15 -10.06
CA PRO A 281 9.53 12.40 -9.15
C PRO A 281 10.31 11.49 -8.18
N SER A 282 11.56 11.13 -8.48
CA SER A 282 12.43 10.36 -7.57
C SER A 282 12.71 11.11 -6.26
N VAL A 283 12.71 12.45 -6.31
CA VAL A 283 12.86 13.30 -5.12
C VAL A 283 11.68 13.12 -4.18
N LEU A 284 10.45 13.06 -4.70
CA LEU A 284 9.24 12.82 -3.88
C LEU A 284 9.31 11.47 -3.18
N GLY A 285 9.68 10.42 -3.92
CA GLY A 285 9.85 9.07 -3.37
C GLY A 285 10.92 9.03 -2.28
N SER A 286 12.07 9.68 -2.51
CA SER A 286 13.17 9.75 -1.54
C SER A 286 12.78 10.51 -0.27
N LEU A 287 12.12 11.66 -0.40
CA LEU A 287 11.66 12.46 0.73
C LEU A 287 10.59 11.73 1.56
N SER A 288 9.61 11.12 0.89
CA SER A 288 8.53 10.37 1.55
C SER A 288 9.05 9.09 2.20
N GLY A 289 9.95 8.35 1.56
CA GLY A 289 10.58 7.17 2.10
C GLY A 289 11.44 7.48 3.33
N SER A 290 12.24 8.56 3.27
CA SER A 290 13.03 9.04 4.41
C SER A 290 12.13 9.46 5.58
N ALA A 291 11.04 10.18 5.31
CA ALA A 291 10.08 10.60 6.34
C ALA A 291 9.38 9.38 7.00
N SER A 292 9.06 8.35 6.23
CA SER A 292 8.50 7.09 6.76
C SER A 292 9.51 6.38 7.67
N PHE A 293 10.78 6.32 7.28
CA PHE A 293 11.83 5.74 8.12
C PHE A 293 12.02 6.53 9.43
N LEU A 294 12.03 7.87 9.36
CA LEU A 294 12.11 8.73 10.54
C LEU A 294 10.89 8.54 11.47
N SER A 295 9.74 8.19 10.91
CA SER A 295 8.54 7.86 11.69
C SER A 295 8.77 6.62 12.59
N ILE A 296 9.47 5.61 12.10
CA ILE A 296 9.83 4.41 12.91
C ILE A 296 10.70 4.83 14.11
N ILE A 297 11.68 5.70 13.89
CA ILE A 297 12.55 6.23 14.95
C ILE A 297 11.72 7.01 15.97
N ALA A 298 10.82 7.89 15.53
CA ALA A 298 9.96 8.67 16.40
C ALA A 298 9.08 7.76 17.28
N VAL A 299 8.43 6.76 16.69
CA VAL A 299 7.58 5.80 17.41
C VAL A 299 8.38 5.02 18.45
N LEU A 300 9.58 4.57 18.09
CA LEU A 300 10.46 3.86 19.03
C LEU A 300 10.91 4.76 20.19
N CYS A 301 11.26 6.03 19.92
CA CYS A 301 11.61 6.99 20.94
C CYS A 301 10.43 7.26 21.89
N VAL A 302 9.23 7.45 21.36
CA VAL A 302 8.01 7.63 22.17
C VAL A 302 7.74 6.40 23.03
N ALA A 303 7.79 5.20 22.47
CA ALA A 303 7.63 3.96 23.22
C ALA A 303 8.67 3.84 24.34
N TYR A 304 9.93 4.21 24.06
CA TYR A 304 11.00 4.23 25.07
C TYR A 304 10.72 5.25 26.19
N LEU A 305 10.33 6.49 25.85
CA LEU A 305 10.07 7.55 26.83
C LEU A 305 8.90 7.19 27.76
N VAL A 306 7.79 6.68 27.21
CA VAL A 306 6.62 6.26 27.99
C VAL A 306 6.98 5.06 28.88
N THR A 307 7.66 4.07 28.35
CA THR A 307 8.15 2.91 29.12
C THR A 307 9.06 3.35 30.26
N ARG A 308 9.99 4.26 30.00
CA ARG A 308 10.92 4.81 30.99
C ARG A 308 10.18 5.56 32.12
N TYR A 309 9.16 6.34 31.75
CA TYR A 309 8.30 7.02 32.72
C TYR A 309 7.63 6.01 33.66
N TYR A 310 6.95 4.98 33.12
CA TYR A 310 6.28 3.99 33.96
C TYR A 310 7.26 3.16 34.80
N ARG A 311 8.45 2.87 34.26
CA ARG A 311 9.52 2.19 35.01
C ARG A 311 10.01 3.05 36.19
N SER A 312 10.21 4.35 36.00
CA SER A 312 10.62 5.27 37.07
C SER A 312 9.57 5.40 38.19
N LYS A 313 8.31 5.13 37.89
CA LYS A 313 7.18 5.09 38.84
C LYS A 313 6.97 3.70 39.47
N GLY A 314 7.84 2.73 39.19
CA GLY A 314 7.68 1.36 39.70
C GLY A 314 6.43 0.62 39.17
N LYS A 315 5.85 1.09 38.05
CA LYS A 315 4.61 0.52 37.50
C LYS A 315 4.86 -0.64 36.52
N ILE A 316 6.12 -0.91 36.14
CA ILE A 316 6.51 -2.05 35.30
C ILE A 316 7.15 -3.10 36.19
N VAL A 317 6.51 -4.26 36.27
CA VAL A 317 7.02 -5.41 36.99
C VAL A 317 7.95 -6.21 36.09
N GLN A 318 9.16 -6.47 36.56
CA GLN A 318 10.09 -7.37 35.88
C GLN A 318 9.54 -8.80 35.93
N VAL A 319 9.44 -9.44 34.75
CA VAL A 319 9.00 -10.84 34.63
C VAL A 319 10.17 -11.63 34.07
N GLU A 320 10.75 -12.49 34.89
CA GLU A 320 11.83 -13.39 34.48
C GLU A 320 11.22 -14.63 33.79
N SER A 321 11.82 -15.04 32.67
CA SER A 321 11.46 -16.29 32.02
C SER A 321 12.04 -17.45 32.83
N LYS A 322 11.20 -18.37 33.27
CA LYS A 322 11.59 -19.54 34.06
C LYS A 322 12.28 -20.65 33.27
N SER A 323 12.29 -20.57 31.94
CA SER A 323 12.82 -21.69 31.12
C SER A 323 14.31 -21.52 30.86
N SER A 324 15.12 -22.29 31.57
CA SER A 324 16.55 -22.49 31.29
C SER A 324 16.72 -23.53 30.17
N ILE A 325 16.91 -23.08 28.95
CA ILE A 325 17.25 -23.97 27.81
C ILE A 325 18.75 -23.87 27.54
N ARG A 326 19.42 -25.01 27.31
CA ARG A 326 20.84 -25.01 26.90
C ARG A 326 21.02 -24.24 25.60
N ARG A 327 22.05 -23.40 25.53
CA ARG A 327 22.31 -22.46 24.42
C ARG A 327 22.24 -23.13 23.04
N THR A 328 22.91 -24.29 22.87
CA THR A 328 22.91 -25.04 21.61
C THR A 328 21.51 -25.50 21.23
N PHE A 329 20.74 -26.03 22.20
CA PHE A 329 19.37 -26.46 21.95
C PHE A 329 18.46 -25.29 21.59
N ALA A 330 18.63 -24.13 22.22
CA ALA A 330 17.90 -22.90 21.88
C ALA A 330 18.16 -22.46 20.44
N ILE A 331 19.41 -22.52 19.97
CA ILE A 331 19.77 -22.17 18.57
C ILE A 331 19.09 -23.13 17.61
N VAL A 332 19.19 -24.45 17.83
CA VAL A 332 18.56 -25.47 16.98
C VAL A 332 17.03 -25.27 16.97
N LEU A 333 16.43 -25.04 18.13
CA LEU A 333 15.00 -24.81 18.23
C LEU A 333 14.57 -23.57 17.43
N ILE A 334 15.30 -22.46 17.54
CA ILE A 334 14.99 -21.22 16.78
C ILE A 334 15.09 -21.47 15.28
N ILE A 335 16.13 -22.20 14.81
CA ILE A 335 16.27 -22.53 13.39
C ILE A 335 15.08 -23.39 12.91
N VAL A 336 14.74 -24.45 13.66
CA VAL A 336 13.61 -25.33 13.30
C VAL A 336 12.29 -24.54 13.28
N LEU A 337 12.04 -23.73 14.30
CA LEU A 337 10.83 -22.89 14.35
C LEU A 337 10.79 -21.86 13.22
N SER A 338 11.93 -21.27 12.88
CA SER A 338 12.02 -20.35 11.74
C SER A 338 11.69 -21.02 10.41
N ILE A 339 12.22 -22.23 10.18
CA ILE A 339 11.89 -23.02 8.98
C ILE A 339 10.38 -23.37 8.96
N LEU A 340 9.83 -23.83 10.08
CA LEU A 340 8.40 -24.15 10.18
C LEU A 340 7.51 -22.93 9.95
N TYR A 341 7.93 -21.76 10.43
CA TYR A 341 7.22 -20.49 10.15
C TYR A 341 7.21 -20.14 8.65
N ILE A 342 8.37 -20.24 8.00
CA ILE A 342 8.50 -19.99 6.55
C ILE A 342 7.62 -20.97 5.77
N LEU A 343 7.66 -22.27 6.11
CA LEU A 343 6.83 -23.28 5.47
C LEU A 343 5.34 -23.00 5.70
N ALA A 344 4.93 -22.67 6.93
CA ALA A 344 3.55 -22.31 7.24
C ALA A 344 3.09 -21.10 6.42
N SER A 345 3.87 -20.04 6.38
CA SER A 345 3.58 -18.86 5.56
C SER A 345 3.51 -19.20 4.06
N PHE A 346 4.46 -20.00 3.58
CA PHE A 346 4.54 -20.37 2.17
C PHE A 346 3.31 -21.20 1.73
N TYR A 347 2.94 -22.24 2.51
CA TYR A 347 1.81 -23.10 2.16
C TYR A 347 0.44 -22.47 2.41
N THR A 348 0.33 -21.50 3.30
CA THR A 348 -0.94 -20.78 3.51
C THR A 348 -1.21 -19.74 2.44
N PHE A 349 -0.19 -19.25 1.77
CA PHE A 349 -0.34 -18.15 0.81
C PHE A 349 -1.27 -18.44 -0.37
N PRO A 350 -1.24 -19.63 -1.04
CA PRO A 350 -2.17 -19.95 -2.13
C PRO A 350 -3.64 -19.96 -1.70
N LEU A 351 -3.91 -20.27 -0.43
CA LEU A 351 -5.27 -20.31 0.11
C LEU A 351 -5.90 -18.91 0.25
N ILE A 352 -5.06 -17.85 0.27
CA ILE A 352 -5.52 -16.46 0.38
C ILE A 352 -6.46 -16.11 -0.76
N VAL A 353 -6.15 -16.52 -1.98
CA VAL A 353 -6.92 -16.13 -3.16
C VAL A 353 -8.29 -16.79 -3.16
N ASP A 354 -8.34 -18.11 -2.99
CA ASP A 354 -9.61 -18.85 -3.01
C ASP A 354 -10.54 -18.42 -1.85
N TRP A 355 -10.00 -18.30 -0.64
CA TRP A 355 -10.77 -17.89 0.53
C TRP A 355 -11.03 -16.38 0.59
N GLY A 356 -10.13 -15.56 0.06
CA GLY A 356 -10.33 -14.13 -0.04
C GLY A 356 -11.60 -13.77 -0.82
N TRP A 357 -11.89 -14.49 -1.91
CA TRP A 357 -13.14 -14.34 -2.65
C TRP A 357 -14.38 -14.73 -1.85
N ARG A 358 -14.30 -15.76 -1.01
CA ARG A 358 -15.43 -16.23 -0.19
C ARG A 358 -15.80 -15.27 0.93
N VAL A 359 -14.82 -14.52 1.43
CA VAL A 359 -14.99 -13.62 2.59
C VAL A 359 -14.83 -12.13 2.27
N TYR A 360 -14.73 -11.76 0.97
CA TYR A 360 -14.42 -10.38 0.59
C TYR A 360 -15.43 -9.37 1.16
N GLN A 361 -16.72 -9.69 1.15
CA GLN A 361 -17.76 -8.81 1.71
C GLN A 361 -17.59 -8.57 3.21
N PHE A 362 -17.03 -9.55 3.91
CA PHE A 362 -16.78 -9.47 5.35
C PHE A 362 -15.70 -8.45 5.70
N ALA A 363 -14.72 -8.25 4.83
CA ALA A 363 -13.61 -7.34 5.11
C ALA A 363 -13.98 -5.86 5.01
N ARG A 364 -15.06 -5.52 4.32
CA ARG A 364 -15.55 -4.14 4.08
C ARG A 364 -14.58 -3.22 3.33
N PHE A 365 -13.37 -3.70 3.04
CA PHE A 365 -12.35 -3.02 2.24
C PHE A 365 -11.79 -3.98 1.21
N SER A 366 -11.65 -3.50 -0.03
CA SER A 366 -11.01 -4.26 -1.10
C SER A 366 -9.53 -4.48 -0.78
N GLY A 367 -9.10 -5.74 -0.79
CA GLY A 367 -7.73 -6.13 -0.44
C GLY A 367 -7.54 -6.51 1.04
N ALA A 368 -8.34 -5.99 1.98
CA ALA A 368 -8.23 -6.33 3.40
C ALA A 368 -8.49 -7.81 3.68
N GLN A 369 -9.38 -8.45 2.89
CA GLN A 369 -9.66 -9.89 2.99
C GLN A 369 -8.39 -10.73 2.84
N TYR A 370 -7.48 -10.36 1.95
CA TYR A 370 -6.24 -11.11 1.74
C TYR A 370 -5.33 -11.06 2.98
N THR A 371 -5.21 -9.89 3.60
CA THR A 371 -4.45 -9.73 4.85
C THR A 371 -5.08 -10.50 6.02
N ILE A 372 -6.40 -10.43 6.17
CA ILE A 372 -7.14 -11.15 7.22
C ILE A 372 -6.97 -12.67 7.03
N ILE A 373 -7.18 -13.15 5.81
CA ILE A 373 -7.05 -14.58 5.48
C ILE A 373 -5.60 -15.05 5.66
N TYR A 374 -4.62 -14.24 5.27
CA TYR A 374 -3.22 -14.58 5.50
C TYR A 374 -2.93 -14.83 6.98
N PHE A 375 -3.26 -13.88 7.85
CA PHE A 375 -3.03 -14.06 9.28
C PHE A 375 -3.85 -15.20 9.87
N LEU A 376 -5.09 -15.42 9.40
CA LEU A 376 -5.92 -16.52 9.85
C LEU A 376 -5.30 -17.87 9.52
N PHE A 377 -4.93 -18.10 8.26
CA PHE A 377 -4.33 -19.38 7.84
C PHE A 377 -2.94 -19.57 8.43
N LEU A 378 -2.13 -18.51 8.55
CA LEU A 378 -0.86 -18.59 9.25
C LEU A 378 -1.07 -19.02 10.70
N ALA A 379 -2.02 -18.43 11.41
CA ALA A 379 -2.34 -18.81 12.79
C ALA A 379 -2.82 -20.27 12.87
N LEU A 380 -3.69 -20.72 11.95
CA LEU A 380 -4.16 -22.11 11.88
C LEU A 380 -3.00 -23.08 11.60
N ALA A 381 -2.04 -22.72 10.78
CA ALA A 381 -0.85 -23.54 10.50
C ALA A 381 0.14 -23.58 11.67
N LEU A 382 0.30 -22.48 12.41
CA LEU A 382 1.19 -22.39 13.58
C LEU A 382 0.59 -23.02 14.83
N LEU A 383 -0.74 -23.01 14.97
CA LEU A 383 -1.43 -23.48 16.17
C LEU A 383 -1.12 -24.96 16.53
N PRO A 384 -1.10 -25.94 15.61
CA PRO A 384 -0.70 -27.30 15.91
C PRO A 384 0.73 -27.39 16.48
N ILE A 385 1.66 -26.62 15.91
CA ILE A 385 3.05 -26.56 16.38
C ILE A 385 3.10 -26.03 17.83
N ILE A 386 2.36 -24.97 18.11
CA ILE A 386 2.22 -24.41 19.45
C ILE A 386 1.65 -25.45 20.41
N ILE A 387 0.57 -26.12 20.03
CA ILE A 387 -0.09 -27.16 20.85
C ILE A 387 0.88 -28.26 21.20
N VAL A 388 1.62 -28.80 20.22
CA VAL A 388 2.61 -29.86 20.44
C VAL A 388 3.71 -29.39 21.39
N LEU A 389 4.27 -28.21 21.18
CA LEU A 389 5.34 -27.66 22.03
C LEU A 389 4.84 -27.41 23.46
N VAL A 390 3.62 -26.91 23.62
CA VAL A 390 2.99 -26.69 24.93
C VAL A 390 2.66 -28.03 25.61
N ALA A 391 2.23 -29.05 24.87
CA ALA A 391 1.98 -30.38 25.42
C ALA A 391 3.26 -31.03 25.95
N ILE A 392 4.38 -30.85 25.24
CA ILE A 392 5.70 -31.34 25.65
C ILE A 392 6.24 -30.53 26.85
N LYS A 393 6.03 -29.20 26.86
CA LYS A 393 6.51 -28.29 27.89
C LYS A 393 5.38 -27.37 28.38
N ARG A 394 4.52 -27.88 29.25
CA ARG A 394 3.37 -27.13 29.84
C ARG A 394 3.77 -25.85 30.54
N GLU A 395 5.02 -25.76 30.99
CA GLU A 395 5.58 -24.54 31.62
C GLU A 395 5.56 -23.33 30.69
N ILE A 396 5.66 -23.54 29.36
CA ILE A 396 5.60 -22.43 28.37
C ILE A 396 4.27 -21.70 28.47
N LEU A 397 3.17 -22.43 28.50
CA LEU A 397 1.84 -21.83 28.60
C LEU A 397 1.63 -21.15 29.96
N GLY A 398 2.06 -21.81 31.04
CA GLY A 398 1.98 -21.25 32.40
C GLY A 398 2.75 -19.94 32.52
N ASP A 399 3.96 -19.87 31.94
CA ASP A 399 4.80 -18.67 31.91
C ASP A 399 4.15 -17.56 31.06
N ALA A 400 3.66 -17.87 29.88
CA ALA A 400 2.96 -16.92 29.02
C ALA A 400 1.68 -16.34 29.68
N VAL A 401 0.87 -17.19 30.34
CA VAL A 401 -0.32 -16.75 31.07
C VAL A 401 0.03 -15.84 32.26
N GLN A 402 1.12 -16.14 32.99
CA GLN A 402 1.60 -15.26 34.04
C GLN A 402 2.06 -13.90 33.52
N LYS A 403 2.77 -13.89 32.38
CA LYS A 403 3.20 -12.66 31.68
C LYS A 403 2.00 -11.85 31.20
N LEU A 404 0.99 -12.50 30.64
CA LEU A 404 -0.26 -11.86 30.17
C LEU A 404 -1.00 -11.11 31.28
N LYS A 405 -0.92 -11.54 32.53
CA LYS A 405 -1.58 -10.87 33.66
C LYS A 405 -0.89 -9.58 34.12
N LYS A 406 0.31 -9.28 33.59
CA LYS A 406 1.15 -8.19 34.11
C LYS A 406 1.31 -7.07 33.07
N ASN A 407 1.62 -5.90 33.57
CA ASN A 407 2.01 -4.72 32.79
C ASN A 407 0.94 -4.19 31.80
N TRP A 408 -0.34 -4.56 31.96
CA TRP A 408 -1.38 -4.17 31.01
C TRP A 408 -1.56 -2.66 30.89
N ILE A 409 -1.76 -1.94 32.02
CA ILE A 409 -2.03 -0.50 31.98
C ILE A 409 -0.85 0.28 31.36
N PRO A 410 0.40 0.14 31.85
CA PRO A 410 1.51 0.86 31.23
C PRO A 410 1.78 0.43 29.79
N GLY A 411 1.59 -0.86 29.49
CA GLY A 411 1.75 -1.37 28.13
C GLY A 411 0.71 -0.85 27.16
N LEU A 412 -0.57 -0.88 27.54
CA LEU A 412 -1.66 -0.37 26.71
C LEU A 412 -1.52 1.14 26.42
N VAL A 413 -1.19 1.94 27.46
CA VAL A 413 -0.94 3.37 27.25
C VAL A 413 0.23 3.59 26.30
N THR A 414 1.31 2.80 26.43
CA THR A 414 2.44 2.91 25.51
C THR A 414 2.04 2.55 24.07
N VAL A 415 1.25 1.49 23.90
CA VAL A 415 0.74 1.08 22.58
C VAL A 415 -0.13 2.18 21.95
N LEU A 416 -1.06 2.74 22.72
CA LEU A 416 -1.96 3.78 22.20
C LEU A 416 -1.18 5.04 21.77
N ILE A 417 -0.21 5.48 22.60
CA ILE A 417 0.62 6.64 22.25
C ILE A 417 1.54 6.32 21.05
N ALA A 418 2.14 5.14 21.01
CA ALA A 418 2.96 4.69 19.88
C ALA A 418 2.14 4.62 18.59
N TRP A 419 0.94 4.04 18.64
CA TRP A 419 0.04 3.98 17.49
C TRP A 419 -0.42 5.39 17.04
N LEU A 420 -0.78 6.26 17.98
CA LEU A 420 -1.11 7.65 17.65
C LEU A 420 0.07 8.37 16.98
N THR A 421 1.29 8.06 17.41
CA THR A 421 2.51 8.59 16.76
C THR A 421 2.63 8.06 15.33
N VAL A 422 2.36 6.77 15.06
CA VAL A 422 2.30 6.21 13.69
C VAL A 422 1.29 6.98 12.85
N TYR A 423 0.07 7.13 13.38
CA TYR A 423 -1.01 7.85 12.70
C TYR A 423 -0.59 9.28 12.31
N ILE A 424 -0.07 10.05 13.26
CA ILE A 424 0.35 11.44 13.05
C ILE A 424 1.51 11.50 12.03
N MET A 425 2.53 10.66 12.21
CA MET A 425 3.73 10.70 11.37
C MET A 425 3.44 10.27 9.93
N TYR A 426 2.58 9.27 9.70
CA TYR A 426 2.20 8.85 8.35
C TYR A 426 1.34 9.90 7.66
N ASN A 427 0.41 10.53 8.39
CA ASN A 427 -0.35 11.66 7.85
C ASN A 427 0.56 12.83 7.44
N ILE A 428 1.51 13.20 8.28
CA ILE A 428 2.46 14.28 7.97
C ILE A 428 3.31 13.90 6.75
N SER A 429 3.84 12.68 6.70
CA SER A 429 4.87 12.29 5.74
C SER A 429 4.33 11.91 4.36
N LEU A 430 3.14 11.33 4.28
CA LEU A 430 2.64 10.68 3.07
C LEU A 430 1.41 11.35 2.48
N THR A 431 0.50 11.89 3.33
CA THR A 431 -0.75 12.51 2.86
C THR A 431 -0.47 13.79 2.06
N GLY A 432 -1.06 13.87 0.89
CA GLY A 432 -0.88 14.96 -0.06
C GLY A 432 0.42 14.87 -0.87
N VAL A 433 1.18 13.77 -0.76
CA VAL A 433 2.41 13.54 -1.55
C VAL A 433 2.28 12.29 -2.41
N VAL A 434 2.10 11.12 -1.80
CA VAL A 434 2.06 9.82 -2.50
C VAL A 434 0.83 8.97 -2.16
N ALA A 435 0.22 9.16 -0.99
CA ALA A 435 -0.97 8.44 -0.54
C ALA A 435 -1.70 9.23 0.54
N ASN A 436 -3.00 9.00 0.72
CA ASN A 436 -3.77 9.66 1.77
C ASN A 436 -3.98 8.72 2.97
N TYR A 437 -3.45 9.10 4.12
CA TYR A 437 -3.62 8.42 5.40
C TYR A 437 -4.63 9.11 6.34
N ALA A 438 -5.24 10.23 5.91
CA ALA A 438 -6.33 10.87 6.64
C ALA A 438 -7.60 10.02 6.51
N MET A 439 -8.17 9.60 7.64
CA MET A 439 -9.34 8.75 7.65
C MET A 439 -10.63 9.53 7.87
N THR A 440 -11.64 9.23 7.08
CA THR A 440 -13.01 9.68 7.37
C THR A 440 -13.54 9.00 8.65
N PRO A 441 -14.57 9.57 9.32
CA PRO A 441 -15.19 8.93 10.48
C PRO A 441 -15.64 7.48 10.21
N THR A 442 -16.19 7.20 9.03
CA THR A 442 -16.59 5.85 8.63
C THR A 442 -15.39 4.90 8.55
N ARG A 443 -14.29 5.31 7.92
CA ARG A 443 -13.07 4.52 7.83
C ARG A 443 -12.46 4.28 9.20
N PHE A 444 -12.50 5.30 10.06
CA PHE A 444 -12.02 5.19 11.44
C PHE A 444 -12.84 4.17 12.25
N ALA A 445 -14.16 4.18 12.13
CA ALA A 445 -15.02 3.17 12.77
C ALA A 445 -14.74 1.75 12.24
N LEU A 446 -14.63 1.60 10.91
CA LEU A 446 -14.33 0.32 10.28
C LEU A 446 -12.91 -0.19 10.58
N MET A 447 -11.97 0.68 10.92
CA MET A 447 -10.65 0.27 11.41
C MET A 447 -10.76 -0.60 12.67
N PHE A 448 -11.65 -0.26 13.61
CA PHE A 448 -11.86 -1.08 14.80
C PHE A 448 -12.49 -2.43 14.49
N TYR A 449 -13.34 -2.49 13.46
CA TYR A 449 -13.85 -3.76 12.96
C TYR A 449 -12.73 -4.65 12.41
N LEU A 450 -11.83 -4.10 11.58
CA LEU A 450 -10.66 -4.82 11.07
C LEU A 450 -9.70 -5.22 12.20
N PHE A 451 -9.51 -4.34 13.17
CA PHE A 451 -8.72 -4.64 14.36
C PHE A 451 -9.24 -5.88 15.09
N ALA A 452 -10.55 -5.97 15.30
CA ALA A 452 -11.17 -7.12 15.96
C ALA A 452 -10.97 -8.43 15.16
N LEU A 453 -11.09 -8.38 13.83
CA LEU A 453 -10.86 -9.54 12.95
C LEU A 453 -9.40 -10.01 12.97
N CYS A 454 -8.45 -9.07 13.04
CA CYS A 454 -7.01 -9.38 13.00
C CYS A 454 -6.43 -9.77 14.37
N LEU A 455 -7.06 -9.37 15.48
CA LEU A 455 -6.45 -9.47 16.80
C LEU A 455 -6.12 -10.90 17.21
N LEU A 456 -7.05 -11.84 17.04
CA LEU A 456 -6.84 -13.23 17.44
C LEU A 456 -5.79 -13.95 16.58
N PRO A 457 -5.83 -13.88 15.25
CA PRO A 457 -4.77 -14.43 14.41
C PRO A 457 -3.39 -13.85 14.71
N ILE A 458 -3.29 -12.54 14.88
CA ILE A 458 -2.03 -11.86 15.24
C ILE A 458 -1.56 -12.27 16.65
N PHE A 459 -2.46 -12.55 17.56
CA PHE A 459 -2.09 -13.05 18.90
C PHE A 459 -1.40 -14.42 18.82
N VAL A 460 -1.87 -15.33 17.96
CA VAL A 460 -1.22 -16.64 17.74
C VAL A 460 0.16 -16.45 17.11
N ASP A 461 0.27 -15.57 16.12
CA ASP A 461 1.54 -15.22 15.48
C ASP A 461 2.54 -14.60 16.50
N GLU A 462 2.09 -13.65 17.34
CA GLU A 462 2.92 -13.06 18.39
C GLU A 462 3.32 -14.07 19.47
N PHE A 463 2.44 -15.00 19.84
CA PHE A 463 2.82 -16.08 20.75
C PHE A 463 4.01 -16.87 20.17
N TYR A 464 3.93 -17.24 18.90
CA TYR A 464 5.00 -17.96 18.23
C TYR A 464 6.31 -17.16 18.17
N LEU A 465 6.23 -15.92 17.72
CA LEU A 465 7.42 -15.07 17.53
C LEU A 465 8.02 -14.58 18.86
N ARG A 466 7.20 -14.28 19.86
CA ARG A 466 7.70 -13.72 21.15
C ARG A 466 8.07 -14.78 22.16
N GLU A 467 7.16 -15.72 22.44
CA GLU A 467 7.40 -16.72 23.50
C GLU A 467 8.30 -17.86 23.03
N LEU A 468 8.19 -18.29 21.78
CA LEU A 468 8.95 -19.43 21.27
C LEU A 468 10.26 -19.03 20.61
N ILE A 469 10.37 -17.85 20.00
CA ILE A 469 11.58 -17.41 19.30
C ILE A 469 12.31 -16.33 20.12
N GLN A 470 11.74 -15.11 20.23
CA GLN A 470 12.45 -13.96 20.84
C GLN A 470 12.92 -14.24 22.27
N ASP A 471 12.07 -14.85 23.09
CA ASP A 471 12.38 -15.15 24.49
C ASP A 471 13.50 -16.20 24.64
N LYS A 472 13.74 -16.98 23.60
CA LYS A 472 14.73 -18.08 23.59
C LYS A 472 16.04 -17.73 22.93
N ILE A 473 16.20 -16.53 22.33
CA ILE A 473 17.48 -16.10 21.74
C ILE A 473 18.57 -16.09 22.82
N PRO A 474 19.61 -16.93 22.71
CA PRO A 474 20.56 -17.18 23.78
C PRO A 474 21.69 -16.14 23.83
N VAL A 475 21.32 -14.85 23.83
CA VAL A 475 22.25 -13.71 23.81
C VAL A 475 22.01 -12.84 25.04
N LYS A 476 23.06 -12.67 25.86
CA LYS A 476 22.97 -11.88 27.10
C LYS A 476 22.87 -10.37 26.88
N LYS A 477 23.53 -9.85 25.81
CA LYS A 477 23.49 -8.41 25.49
C LYS A 477 22.14 -8.07 24.86
N TRP A 478 21.32 -7.33 25.58
CA TRP A 478 19.94 -7.03 25.19
C TRP A 478 19.79 -6.36 23.83
N TRP A 479 20.71 -5.46 23.48
CA TRP A 479 20.66 -4.77 22.19
C TRP A 479 20.96 -5.72 21.02
N LEU A 480 21.86 -6.70 21.23
CA LEU A 480 22.16 -7.72 20.22
C LEU A 480 20.99 -8.73 20.10
N GLN A 481 20.38 -9.11 21.22
CA GLN A 481 19.15 -9.93 21.21
C GLN A 481 18.03 -9.24 20.44
N LEU A 482 17.81 -7.95 20.70
CA LEU A 482 16.81 -7.15 20.00
C LEU A 482 17.12 -7.05 18.50
N GLY A 483 18.37 -6.76 18.13
CA GLY A 483 18.80 -6.70 16.73
C GLY A 483 18.59 -8.02 15.97
N ILE A 484 18.99 -9.16 16.59
CA ILE A 484 18.73 -10.49 16.00
C ILE A 484 17.22 -10.73 15.84
N THR A 485 16.42 -10.36 16.84
CA THR A 485 14.95 -10.53 16.76
C THR A 485 14.36 -9.74 15.62
N ILE A 486 14.74 -8.47 15.48
CA ILE A 486 14.22 -7.59 14.42
C ILE A 486 14.56 -8.16 13.04
N ILE A 487 15.82 -8.53 12.83
CA ILE A 487 16.26 -9.09 11.54
C ILE A 487 15.52 -10.41 11.25
N LEU A 488 15.49 -11.31 12.22
CA LEU A 488 14.84 -12.61 12.06
C LEU A 488 13.36 -12.46 11.76
N GLU A 489 12.65 -11.65 12.54
CA GLU A 489 11.22 -11.40 12.38
C GLU A 489 10.91 -10.79 11.02
N TYR A 490 11.68 -9.78 10.61
CA TYR A 490 11.51 -9.16 9.30
C TYR A 490 11.71 -10.18 8.17
N MET A 491 12.77 -10.98 8.24
CA MET A 491 13.05 -12.02 7.24
C MET A 491 11.94 -13.07 7.20
N LEU A 492 11.46 -13.55 8.35
CA LEU A 492 10.39 -14.56 8.42
C LEU A 492 9.09 -14.11 7.75
N ARG A 493 8.79 -12.82 7.84
CA ARG A 493 7.55 -12.24 7.28
C ARG A 493 7.67 -11.85 5.81
N VAL A 494 8.83 -11.34 5.40
CA VAL A 494 9.02 -10.80 4.03
C VAL A 494 9.43 -11.89 3.04
N LEU A 495 10.26 -12.86 3.44
CA LEU A 495 10.76 -13.90 2.53
C LEU A 495 9.67 -14.72 1.83
N PRO A 496 8.57 -15.16 2.50
CA PRO A 496 7.52 -15.91 1.82
C PRO A 496 6.86 -15.12 0.69
N PHE A 497 6.64 -13.81 0.87
CA PHE A 497 6.09 -12.94 -0.17
C PHE A 497 7.08 -12.72 -1.32
N ALA A 498 8.36 -12.48 -0.99
CA ALA A 498 9.40 -12.34 -1.99
C ALA A 498 9.54 -13.60 -2.86
N TRP A 499 9.41 -14.77 -2.25
CA TRP A 499 9.40 -16.04 -2.96
C TRP A 499 8.21 -16.13 -3.95
N TRP A 500 7.00 -15.82 -3.50
CA TRP A 500 5.81 -15.87 -4.36
C TRP A 500 5.87 -14.83 -5.48
N VAL A 501 6.41 -13.65 -5.21
CA VAL A 501 6.68 -12.65 -6.26
C VAL A 501 7.67 -13.20 -7.28
N GLY A 502 8.77 -13.83 -6.83
CA GLY A 502 9.74 -14.46 -7.72
C GLY A 502 9.15 -15.59 -8.55
N LEU A 503 8.26 -16.42 -7.96
CA LEU A 503 7.56 -17.48 -8.69
C LEU A 503 6.56 -16.92 -9.72
N ALA A 504 5.92 -15.80 -9.44
CA ALA A 504 4.97 -15.19 -10.38
C ALA A 504 5.64 -14.80 -11.71
N THR A 505 6.95 -14.55 -11.69
CA THR A 505 7.76 -14.32 -12.91
C THR A 505 8.11 -15.61 -13.66
N GLN A 506 7.81 -16.80 -13.08
CA GLN A 506 8.08 -18.12 -13.64
C GLN A 506 6.78 -18.95 -13.73
N PRO A 507 5.90 -18.67 -14.68
CA PRO A 507 4.53 -19.20 -14.70
C PRO A 507 4.44 -20.72 -14.73
N LEU A 508 5.35 -21.43 -15.41
CA LEU A 508 5.35 -22.91 -15.45
C LEU A 508 5.68 -23.54 -14.09
N VAL A 509 6.60 -22.93 -13.33
CA VAL A 509 6.96 -23.41 -11.99
C VAL A 509 5.81 -23.15 -11.00
N ALA A 510 5.22 -21.94 -11.06
CA ALA A 510 4.07 -21.60 -10.24
C ALA A 510 2.88 -22.56 -10.50
N GLU A 511 2.61 -22.88 -11.76
CA GLU A 511 1.56 -23.82 -12.15
C GLU A 511 1.82 -25.25 -11.63
N GLY A 512 3.06 -25.72 -11.71
CA GLY A 512 3.44 -27.04 -11.17
C GLY A 512 3.20 -27.14 -9.66
N ILE A 513 3.50 -26.08 -8.91
CA ILE A 513 3.24 -26.03 -7.47
C ILE A 513 1.74 -25.96 -7.20
N LEU A 514 0.99 -25.10 -7.88
CA LEU A 514 -0.44 -24.93 -7.65
C LEU A 514 -1.26 -26.18 -8.01
N LYS A 515 -0.83 -26.97 -8.99
CA LYS A 515 -1.44 -28.28 -9.29
C LYS A 515 -1.39 -29.25 -8.12
N GLN A 516 -0.38 -29.16 -7.25
CA GLN A 516 -0.34 -29.96 -6.02
C GLN A 516 -1.42 -29.55 -5.03
N TYR A 517 -1.74 -28.25 -4.95
CA TYR A 517 -2.86 -27.76 -4.12
C TYR A 517 -4.22 -28.20 -4.65
N VAL A 518 -4.37 -28.26 -5.98
CA VAL A 518 -5.57 -28.81 -6.62
C VAL A 518 -5.71 -30.30 -6.31
N ALA A 519 -4.62 -31.06 -6.45
CA ALA A 519 -4.60 -32.49 -6.14
C ALA A 519 -4.91 -32.80 -4.67
N ALA A 520 -4.53 -31.90 -3.76
CA ALA A 520 -4.85 -31.97 -2.34
C ALA A 520 -6.28 -31.47 -1.99
N GLY A 521 -7.07 -31.03 -2.97
CA GLY A 521 -8.42 -30.49 -2.77
C GLY A 521 -8.47 -29.13 -2.06
N LEU A 522 -7.34 -28.43 -1.99
CA LEU A 522 -7.23 -27.12 -1.32
C LEU A 522 -7.63 -25.96 -2.22
N ILE A 523 -7.54 -26.13 -3.53
CA ILE A 523 -7.92 -25.15 -4.56
C ILE A 523 -8.79 -25.88 -5.60
N SER A 524 -9.83 -25.22 -6.11
CA SER A 524 -10.66 -25.75 -7.20
C SER A 524 -9.88 -25.75 -8.53
N LEU A 525 -10.00 -26.82 -9.31
CA LEU A 525 -9.40 -26.91 -10.65
C LEU A 525 -9.91 -25.80 -11.59
N GLU A 526 -11.19 -25.45 -11.51
CA GLU A 526 -11.80 -24.40 -12.32
C GLU A 526 -11.20 -23.00 -12.04
N ASN A 527 -10.63 -22.82 -10.85
CA ASN A 527 -10.04 -21.56 -10.42
C ASN A 527 -8.51 -21.51 -10.59
N LEU A 528 -7.88 -22.57 -11.10
CA LEU A 528 -6.41 -22.67 -11.13
C LEU A 528 -5.73 -21.49 -11.83
N ASP A 529 -6.20 -21.11 -13.02
CA ASP A 529 -5.62 -20.00 -13.78
C ASP A 529 -5.92 -18.65 -13.13
N THR A 530 -7.11 -18.51 -12.58
CA THR A 530 -7.49 -17.33 -11.80
C THR A 530 -6.62 -17.19 -10.56
N VAL A 531 -6.46 -18.28 -9.80
CA VAL A 531 -5.61 -18.31 -8.60
C VAL A 531 -4.15 -18.00 -8.95
N LYS A 532 -3.62 -18.54 -10.05
CA LYS A 532 -2.27 -18.29 -10.52
C LYS A 532 -2.05 -16.80 -10.83
N SER A 533 -2.94 -16.17 -11.58
CA SER A 533 -2.87 -14.75 -11.90
C SER A 533 -3.00 -13.86 -10.67
N PHE A 534 -4.02 -14.12 -9.85
CA PHE A 534 -4.27 -13.35 -8.62
C PHE A 534 -3.23 -13.59 -7.52
N LEU A 535 -2.61 -14.77 -7.47
CA LEU A 535 -1.58 -15.08 -6.50
C LEU A 535 -0.34 -14.22 -6.69
N GLY A 536 0.13 -14.11 -7.94
CA GLY A 536 1.25 -13.22 -8.29
C GLY A 536 0.94 -11.76 -7.94
N MET A 537 -0.22 -11.27 -8.32
CA MET A 537 -0.69 -9.93 -8.03
C MET A 537 -0.77 -9.65 -6.52
N ASN A 538 -1.37 -10.57 -5.75
CA ASN A 538 -1.52 -10.38 -4.31
C ASN A 538 -0.19 -10.52 -3.57
N ALA A 539 0.68 -11.46 -3.97
CA ALA A 539 2.02 -11.58 -3.41
C ALA A 539 2.82 -10.29 -3.59
N TYR A 540 2.73 -9.71 -4.78
CA TYR A 540 3.42 -8.48 -5.13
C TYR A 540 2.89 -7.28 -4.33
N GLY A 541 1.57 -7.10 -4.28
CA GLY A 541 0.93 -6.04 -3.49
C GLY A 541 1.22 -6.16 -2.00
N LEU A 542 1.09 -7.35 -1.45
CA LEU A 542 1.40 -7.62 -0.05
C LEU A 542 2.90 -7.43 0.25
N TYR A 543 3.79 -7.84 -0.64
CA TYR A 543 5.24 -7.63 -0.48
C TYR A 543 5.57 -6.15 -0.25
N TYR A 544 5.07 -5.25 -1.10
CA TYR A 544 5.30 -3.80 -0.93
C TYR A 544 4.63 -3.22 0.32
N ALA A 545 3.39 -3.60 0.58
CA ALA A 545 2.68 -3.15 1.76
C ALA A 545 3.35 -3.63 3.06
N PHE A 546 3.79 -4.89 3.09
CA PHE A 546 4.41 -5.48 4.28
C PHE A 546 5.86 -5.03 4.48
N MET A 547 6.63 -4.72 3.45
CA MET A 547 8.02 -4.27 3.63
C MET A 547 8.16 -3.11 4.61
N SER A 548 7.32 -2.09 4.49
CA SER A 548 7.38 -0.90 5.34
C SER A 548 6.70 -1.12 6.70
N VAL A 549 5.52 -1.72 6.70
CA VAL A 549 4.71 -1.94 7.93
C VAL A 549 5.36 -3.01 8.81
N GLU A 550 5.88 -4.09 8.22
CA GLU A 550 6.54 -5.15 8.98
C GLU A 550 7.89 -4.72 9.56
N MET A 551 8.60 -3.78 8.93
CA MET A 551 9.78 -3.18 9.56
C MET A 551 9.41 -2.42 10.84
N LEU A 552 8.32 -1.63 10.78
CA LEU A 552 7.78 -0.97 11.97
C LEU A 552 7.39 -1.99 13.05
N HIS A 553 6.70 -3.07 12.66
CA HIS A 553 6.27 -4.12 13.59
C HIS A 553 7.47 -4.83 14.23
N ALA A 554 8.45 -5.27 13.41
CA ALA A 554 9.63 -5.95 13.90
C ALA A 554 10.41 -5.11 14.92
N VAL A 555 10.54 -3.81 14.68
CA VAL A 555 11.26 -2.90 15.58
C VAL A 555 10.46 -2.62 16.86
N VAL A 556 9.24 -2.15 16.72
CA VAL A 556 8.46 -1.63 17.87
C VAL A 556 7.89 -2.78 18.70
N ALA A 557 7.31 -3.82 18.09
CA ALA A 557 6.75 -4.93 18.86
C ALA A 557 7.84 -5.74 19.57
N SER A 558 9.01 -5.95 18.94
CA SER A 558 10.16 -6.59 19.60
C SER A 558 10.62 -5.79 20.84
N TYR A 559 10.64 -4.45 20.72
CA TYR A 559 10.96 -3.58 21.85
C TYR A 559 9.89 -3.65 22.95
N LEU A 560 8.61 -3.55 22.59
CA LEU A 560 7.49 -3.64 23.54
C LEU A 560 7.50 -4.97 24.28
N TYR A 561 7.70 -6.09 23.59
CA TYR A 561 7.80 -7.39 24.24
C TYR A 561 8.98 -7.46 25.21
N LYS A 562 10.14 -6.95 24.81
CA LYS A 562 11.32 -6.90 25.69
C LYS A 562 11.01 -6.15 27.00
N GLU A 563 10.27 -5.04 26.94
CA GLU A 563 10.01 -4.18 28.08
C GLU A 563 8.86 -4.68 28.96
N TYR A 564 7.79 -5.17 28.37
CA TYR A 564 6.55 -5.53 29.08
C TYR A 564 6.38 -7.02 29.30
N ARG A 565 7.07 -7.85 28.52
CA ARG A 565 6.93 -9.31 28.54
C ARG A 565 5.46 -9.77 28.45
N ASN A 566 4.67 -9.15 27.60
CA ASN A 566 3.24 -9.39 27.44
C ASN A 566 2.87 -9.38 25.98
N ILE A 567 2.55 -10.57 25.44
CA ILE A 567 2.20 -10.74 24.00
C ILE A 567 0.88 -10.04 23.65
N GLY A 568 -0.05 -9.86 24.60
CA GLY A 568 -1.28 -9.13 24.32
C GLY A 568 -1.02 -7.67 23.97
N ILE A 569 -0.01 -7.04 24.57
CA ILE A 569 0.41 -5.67 24.27
C ILE A 569 0.96 -5.57 22.84
N THR A 570 1.83 -6.50 22.45
CA THR A 570 2.39 -6.51 21.09
C THR A 570 1.35 -6.85 20.03
N SER A 571 0.44 -7.77 20.33
CA SER A 571 -0.68 -8.13 19.45
C SER A 571 -1.61 -6.95 19.20
N ILE A 572 -1.96 -6.17 20.25
CA ILE A 572 -2.79 -4.97 20.10
C ILE A 572 -2.07 -3.93 19.23
N PHE A 573 -0.78 -3.68 19.45
CA PHE A 573 -0.01 -2.74 18.63
C PHE A 573 -0.04 -3.13 17.16
N ARG A 574 0.26 -4.39 16.85
CA ARG A 574 0.29 -4.89 15.47
C ARG A 574 -1.10 -4.88 14.82
N ALA A 575 -2.11 -5.39 15.53
CA ALA A 575 -3.47 -5.41 15.01
C ALA A 575 -4.01 -3.99 14.72
N LEU A 576 -3.71 -3.02 15.58
CA LEU A 576 -4.07 -1.61 15.35
C LEU A 576 -3.35 -1.01 14.15
N THR A 577 -2.05 -1.27 13.99
CA THR A 577 -1.28 -0.74 12.85
C THR A 577 -1.70 -1.38 11.53
N VAL A 578 -1.93 -2.69 11.49
CA VAL A 578 -2.45 -3.39 10.31
C VAL A 578 -3.84 -2.87 9.95
N ALA A 579 -4.76 -2.79 10.91
CA ALA A 579 -6.10 -2.28 10.69
C ALA A 579 -6.11 -0.82 10.21
N PHE A 580 -5.25 0.02 10.78
CA PHE A 580 -5.07 1.41 10.35
C PHE A 580 -4.60 1.50 8.90
N THR A 581 -3.54 0.77 8.53
CA THR A 581 -3.01 0.80 7.16
C THR A 581 -4.06 0.35 6.15
N MET A 582 -4.79 -0.75 6.46
CA MET A 582 -5.86 -1.21 5.59
C MET A 582 -7.00 -0.19 5.46
N ALA A 583 -7.47 0.35 6.59
CA ALA A 583 -8.58 1.30 6.57
C ALA A 583 -8.24 2.65 5.93
N ALA A 584 -6.98 3.09 6.03
CA ALA A 584 -6.55 4.37 5.46
C ALA A 584 -6.50 4.32 3.92
N VAL A 585 -5.89 3.28 3.33
CA VAL A 585 -5.57 3.29 1.90
C VAL A 585 -6.44 2.38 1.04
N MET A 586 -7.07 1.33 1.59
CA MET A 586 -7.85 0.41 0.77
C MET A 586 -9.24 0.96 0.41
N ALA A 587 -9.77 0.53 -0.74
CA ALA A 587 -11.11 0.92 -1.18
C ALA A 587 -12.21 0.32 -0.30
N LEU A 588 -13.25 1.09 0.02
CA LEU A 588 -14.48 0.57 0.63
C LEU A 588 -15.25 -0.29 -0.39
N LEU A 589 -15.79 -1.41 0.09
CA LEU A 589 -16.66 -2.31 -0.67
C LEU A 589 -18.13 -1.94 -0.51
#